data_2ca36d562ae9cec20b45b0d1fd0265a5
#
_entry.id   2ca36d562ae9cec20b45b0d1fd0265a5
#
_cell.length_a   1.000
_cell.length_b   1.000
_cell.length_c   1.000
_cell.angle_alpha   90.00
_cell.angle_beta   90.00
_cell.angle_gamma   90.00
#
_symmetry.space_group_name_H-M   'P 1'
#
loop_
_entity.id
_entity.type
_entity.pdbx_description
1 polymer ?
#
loop_
_entity_poly.entity_id
_entity_poly.type
_entity_poly.pdbx_seq_one_letter_code
_entity_poly.pdbx_strand_id
1 'polypeptide(L)'
;MIDDITALDSDVQSLTTNVRAYNGGLLPQAPQLFGLIEVHLATRKGYYDATSLPSALSENDAARLIEHVNETLSVDNPIAVEVLISKKAYFDAAGTSAVIKEGLRILLDDHLDFSNEVLERAPADMLAEGNEVVGVITMALQHGIAAFSN
;
A
#
# COMPACT_ATOMS: atom_id res chain seq x y z
N MET A 1 -5.81 14.54 4.56
CA MET A 1 -4.72 13.86 3.80
C MET A 1 -3.71 13.18 4.72
N ILE A 2 -3.01 13.87 5.63
CA ILE A 2 -2.10 13.22 6.61
C ILE A 2 -2.84 12.12 7.40
N ASP A 3 -4.03 12.42 7.91
CA ASP A 3 -4.83 11.43 8.65
C ASP A 3 -5.22 10.21 7.82
N ASP A 4 -5.45 10.39 6.51
CA ASP A 4 -5.75 9.28 5.59
C ASP A 4 -4.53 8.38 5.40
N ILE A 5 -3.34 8.97 5.24
CA ILE A 5 -2.07 8.25 5.15
C ILE A 5 -1.79 7.49 6.46
N THR A 6 -2.02 8.11 7.61
CA THR A 6 -1.87 7.48 8.92
C THR A 6 -2.84 6.30 9.10
N ALA A 7 -4.09 6.45 8.69
CA ALA A 7 -5.09 5.38 8.76
C ALA A 7 -4.71 4.22 7.83
N LEU A 8 -4.32 4.52 6.58
CA LEU A 8 -3.84 3.53 5.63
C LEU A 8 -2.62 2.76 6.15
N ASP A 9 -1.66 3.46 6.73
CA ASP A 9 -0.47 2.85 7.33
C ASP A 9 -0.83 1.89 8.48
N SER A 10 -1.77 2.30 9.34
CA SER A 10 -2.31 1.43 10.40
C SER A 10 -2.94 0.14 9.83
N ASP A 11 -3.65 0.22 8.71
CA ASP A 11 -4.23 -0.95 8.05
C ASP A 11 -3.13 -1.86 7.45
N VAL A 12 -2.07 -1.29 6.87
CA VAL A 12 -0.90 -2.04 6.39
C VAL A 12 -0.19 -2.77 7.54
N GLN A 13 0.00 -2.13 8.69
CA GLN A 13 0.57 -2.74 9.89
C GLN A 13 -0.32 -3.86 10.44
N SER A 14 -1.64 -3.66 10.44
CA SER A 14 -2.62 -4.66 10.87
C SER A 14 -2.59 -5.88 9.94
N LEU A 15 -2.58 -5.67 8.63
CA LEU A 15 -2.40 -6.73 7.63
C LEU A 15 -1.11 -7.51 7.89
N THR A 16 0.01 -6.81 8.09
CA THR A 16 1.32 -7.40 8.38
C THR A 16 1.25 -8.31 9.62
N THR A 17 0.61 -7.84 10.68
CA THR A 17 0.43 -8.61 11.93
C THR A 17 -0.39 -9.86 11.70
N ASN A 18 -1.51 -9.75 10.98
CA ASN A 18 -2.38 -10.88 10.63
C ASN A 18 -1.65 -11.91 9.77
N VAL A 19 -0.86 -11.46 8.78
CA VAL A 19 -0.07 -12.36 7.93
C VAL A 19 1.03 -13.07 8.71
N ARG A 20 1.71 -12.40 9.63
CA ARG A 20 2.70 -13.03 10.52
C ARG A 20 2.11 -14.17 11.34
N ALA A 21 0.89 -13.99 11.82
CA ALA A 21 0.17 -14.99 12.62
C ALA A 21 -0.36 -16.17 11.78
N TYR A 22 -0.45 -16.03 10.45
CA TYR A 22 -0.95 -17.08 9.57
C TYR A 22 0.02 -18.25 9.44
N ASN A 23 -0.49 -19.46 9.70
CA ASN A 23 0.27 -20.71 9.63
C ASN A 23 -0.43 -21.78 8.79
N GLY A 24 -1.24 -21.36 7.83
CA GLY A 24 -1.93 -22.22 6.88
C GLY A 24 -3.39 -22.50 7.21
N GLY A 25 -4.07 -23.11 6.24
CA GLY A 25 -5.49 -23.42 6.30
C GLY A 25 -6.40 -22.39 5.65
N LEU A 26 -7.51 -22.85 5.08
CA LEU A 26 -8.44 -21.99 4.33
C LEU A 26 -9.21 -21.02 5.24
N LEU A 27 -9.74 -21.49 6.34
CA LEU A 27 -10.50 -20.65 7.27
C LEU A 27 -9.63 -19.65 8.05
N PRO A 28 -8.44 -20.03 8.57
CA PRO A 28 -7.55 -19.09 9.27
C PRO A 28 -6.98 -17.97 8.43
N GLN A 29 -7.13 -18.00 7.09
CA GLN A 29 -6.66 -16.91 6.22
C GLN A 29 -7.64 -15.73 6.08
N ALA A 30 -8.86 -15.83 6.59
CA ALA A 30 -9.86 -14.77 6.47
C ALA A 30 -9.34 -13.39 6.94
N PRO A 31 -8.60 -13.25 8.07
CA PRO A 31 -8.04 -11.98 8.48
C PRO A 31 -7.07 -11.35 7.47
N GLN A 32 -6.31 -12.16 6.72
CA GLN A 32 -5.37 -11.68 5.70
C GLN A 32 -6.12 -11.14 4.47
N LEU A 33 -7.18 -11.84 4.05
CA LEU A 33 -8.01 -11.40 2.92
C LEU A 33 -8.80 -10.14 3.28
N PHE A 34 -9.34 -10.06 4.49
CA PHE A 34 -10.00 -8.84 4.98
C PHE A 34 -9.01 -7.68 5.09
N GLY A 35 -7.80 -7.91 5.58
CA GLY A 35 -6.76 -6.87 5.65
C GLY A 35 -6.40 -6.29 4.29
N LEU A 36 -6.32 -7.12 3.22
CA LEU A 36 -6.13 -6.61 1.86
C LEU A 36 -7.30 -5.71 1.41
N ILE A 37 -8.54 -6.07 1.78
CA ILE A 37 -9.72 -5.25 1.49
C ILE A 37 -9.70 -3.94 2.28
N GLU A 38 -9.31 -3.95 3.55
CA GLU A 38 -9.19 -2.75 4.38
C GLU A 38 -8.17 -1.77 3.80
N VAL A 39 -6.98 -2.25 3.43
CA VAL A 39 -5.94 -1.45 2.75
C VAL A 39 -6.46 -0.87 1.42
N HIS A 40 -7.16 -1.67 0.59
CA HIS A 40 -7.81 -1.20 -0.63
C HIS A 40 -8.79 -0.04 -0.34
N LEU A 41 -9.71 -0.22 0.61
CA LEU A 41 -10.72 0.78 0.94
C LEU A 41 -10.09 2.07 1.51
N ALA A 42 -9.07 1.96 2.36
CA ALA A 42 -8.35 3.11 2.90
C ALA A 42 -7.60 3.87 1.79
N THR A 43 -6.95 3.17 0.86
CA THR A 43 -6.28 3.79 -0.30
C THR A 43 -7.27 4.51 -1.20
N ARG A 44 -8.41 3.88 -1.50
CA ARG A 44 -9.48 4.51 -2.29
C ARG A 44 -10.07 5.74 -1.59
N LYS A 45 -10.24 5.67 -0.26
CA LYS A 45 -10.66 6.86 0.51
C LYS A 45 -9.65 7.99 0.37
N GLY A 46 -8.36 7.72 0.55
CA GLY A 46 -7.29 8.69 0.36
C GLY A 46 -7.30 9.32 -1.03
N TYR A 47 -7.51 8.51 -2.08
CA TYR A 47 -7.68 8.98 -3.45
C TYR A 47 -8.84 9.98 -3.57
N TYR A 48 -10.04 9.63 -3.08
CA TYR A 48 -11.21 10.52 -3.15
C TYR A 48 -11.00 11.82 -2.35
N ASP A 49 -10.36 11.74 -1.20
CA ASP A 49 -10.05 12.93 -0.42
C ASP A 49 -8.99 13.81 -1.13
N ALA A 50 -8.03 13.19 -1.84
CA ALA A 50 -7.06 13.89 -2.67
C ALA A 50 -7.73 14.67 -3.83
N THR A 51 -8.80 14.14 -4.44
CA THR A 51 -9.54 14.86 -5.48
C THR A 51 -10.16 16.17 -4.99
N SER A 52 -10.37 16.30 -3.68
CA SER A 52 -10.94 17.47 -3.03
C SER A 52 -9.88 18.49 -2.55
N LEU A 53 -8.59 18.19 -2.72
CA LEU A 53 -7.51 19.11 -2.40
C LEU A 53 -7.50 20.32 -3.34
N PRO A 54 -6.91 21.47 -2.92
CA PRO A 54 -6.65 22.57 -3.82
C PRO A 54 -5.87 22.13 -5.06
N SER A 55 -6.04 22.82 -6.18
CA SER A 55 -5.36 22.50 -7.45
C SER A 55 -3.83 22.60 -7.38
N ALA A 56 -3.28 23.25 -6.35
CA ALA A 56 -1.85 23.29 -6.04
C ALA A 56 -1.66 23.24 -4.52
N LEU A 57 -0.78 22.38 -4.06
CA LEU A 57 -0.32 22.34 -2.67
C LEU A 57 0.73 23.41 -2.44
N SER A 58 0.81 23.95 -1.21
CA SER A 58 1.95 24.74 -0.80
C SER A 58 3.21 23.86 -0.68
N GLU A 59 4.41 24.43 -0.82
CA GLU A 59 5.67 23.70 -0.60
C GLU A 59 5.69 23.04 0.77
N ASN A 60 5.22 23.74 1.81
CA ASN A 60 5.19 23.20 3.16
C ASN A 60 4.22 22.01 3.31
N ASP A 61 3.05 22.06 2.66
CA ASP A 61 2.10 20.95 2.74
C ASP A 61 2.59 19.74 1.94
N ALA A 62 3.20 19.97 0.76
CA ALA A 62 3.80 18.91 -0.04
C ALA A 62 4.97 18.25 0.70
N ALA A 63 5.88 19.05 1.29
CA ALA A 63 7.01 18.55 2.08
C ALA A 63 6.53 17.65 3.24
N ARG A 64 5.55 18.11 4.00
CA ARG A 64 4.98 17.35 5.13
C ARG A 64 4.31 16.04 4.68
N LEU A 65 3.65 16.05 3.52
CA LEU A 65 3.05 14.82 2.97
C LEU A 65 4.13 13.82 2.57
N ILE A 66 5.15 14.25 1.83
CA ILE A 66 6.27 13.41 1.40
C ILE A 66 7.00 12.82 2.60
N GLU A 67 7.36 13.67 3.58
CA GLU A 67 8.02 13.24 4.82
C GLU A 67 7.18 12.18 5.54
N HIS A 68 5.88 12.43 5.70
CA HIS A 68 4.99 11.51 6.40
C HIS A 68 4.87 10.14 5.68
N VAL A 69 4.71 10.12 4.35
CA VAL A 69 4.70 8.87 3.58
C VAL A 69 6.04 8.15 3.66
N ASN A 70 7.16 8.91 3.63
CA ASN A 70 8.49 8.33 3.72
C ASN A 70 8.77 7.67 5.09
N GLU A 71 8.22 8.23 6.17
CA GLU A 71 8.37 7.71 7.53
C GLU A 71 7.40 6.56 7.86
N THR A 72 6.33 6.38 7.08
CA THR A 72 5.25 5.41 7.32
C THR A 72 5.14 4.40 6.17
N LEU A 73 4.33 4.67 5.17
CA LEU A 73 4.00 3.74 4.08
C LEU A 73 5.20 3.23 3.30
N SER A 74 6.26 4.05 3.12
CA SER A 74 7.50 3.62 2.44
C SER A 74 8.31 2.61 3.26
N VAL A 75 8.09 2.57 4.56
CA VAL A 75 8.69 1.57 5.47
C VAL A 75 7.81 0.34 5.57
N ASP A 76 6.52 0.52 5.83
CA ASP A 76 5.64 -0.58 6.21
C ASP A 76 5.12 -1.39 5.03
N ASN A 77 4.97 -0.80 3.82
CA ASN A 77 4.58 -1.57 2.63
C ASN A 77 5.63 -2.62 2.21
N PRO A 78 6.94 -2.30 2.07
CA PRO A 78 7.95 -3.32 1.82
C PRO A 78 7.93 -4.44 2.87
N ILE A 79 7.79 -4.10 4.15
CA ILE A 79 7.72 -5.08 5.25
C ILE A 79 6.49 -5.98 5.08
N ALA A 80 5.32 -5.41 4.79
CA ALA A 80 4.09 -6.17 4.58
C ALA A 80 4.23 -7.17 3.42
N VAL A 81 4.80 -6.73 2.30
CA VAL A 81 5.03 -7.57 1.12
C VAL A 81 6.00 -8.71 1.43
N GLU A 82 7.13 -8.44 2.09
CA GLU A 82 8.09 -9.48 2.48
C GLU A 82 7.45 -10.51 3.42
N VAL A 83 6.61 -10.07 4.35
CA VAL A 83 5.87 -10.97 5.25
C VAL A 83 4.87 -11.82 4.47
N LEU A 84 4.14 -11.25 3.49
CA LEU A 84 3.28 -12.02 2.58
C LEU A 84 4.08 -13.10 1.81
N ILE A 85 5.22 -12.73 1.23
CA ILE A 85 6.10 -13.65 0.49
C ILE A 85 6.60 -14.76 1.40
N SER A 86 6.99 -14.45 2.64
CA SER A 86 7.44 -15.46 3.62
C SER A 86 6.39 -16.51 3.94
N LYS A 87 5.12 -16.20 3.74
CA LYS A 87 3.96 -17.10 3.99
C LYS A 87 3.42 -17.76 2.72
N LYS A 88 4.05 -17.53 1.55
CA LYS A 88 3.58 -18.02 0.25
C LYS A 88 3.26 -19.52 0.26
N ALA A 89 4.12 -20.35 0.85
CA ALA A 89 3.90 -21.79 0.92
C ALA A 89 2.58 -22.18 1.59
N TYR A 90 2.13 -21.42 2.58
CA TYR A 90 0.83 -21.62 3.24
C TYR A 90 -0.34 -21.21 2.34
N PHE A 91 -0.19 -20.12 1.58
CA PHE A 91 -1.20 -19.69 0.60
C PHE A 91 -1.28 -20.66 -0.60
N ASP A 92 -0.14 -21.19 -1.06
CA ASP A 92 -0.09 -22.22 -2.09
C ASP A 92 -0.83 -23.50 -1.62
N ALA A 93 -0.54 -23.96 -0.42
CA ALA A 93 -1.19 -25.13 0.17
C ALA A 93 -2.71 -24.93 0.39
N ALA A 94 -3.15 -23.70 0.65
CA ALA A 94 -4.56 -23.34 0.77
C ALA A 94 -5.24 -23.10 -0.60
N GLY A 95 -4.47 -23.05 -1.71
CA GLY A 95 -4.99 -22.78 -3.06
C GLY A 95 -5.37 -21.32 -3.30
N THR A 96 -4.79 -20.37 -2.54
CA THR A 96 -5.21 -18.97 -2.53
C THR A 96 -4.14 -17.98 -2.98
N SER A 97 -2.99 -18.45 -3.43
CA SER A 97 -1.91 -17.59 -3.94
C SER A 97 -2.36 -16.68 -5.09
N ALA A 98 -3.26 -17.15 -5.97
CA ALA A 98 -3.82 -16.33 -7.03
C ALA A 98 -4.69 -15.18 -6.49
N VAL A 99 -5.39 -15.38 -5.37
CA VAL A 99 -6.19 -14.33 -4.70
C VAL A 99 -5.28 -13.29 -4.07
N ILE A 100 -4.19 -13.70 -3.43
CA ILE A 100 -3.18 -12.77 -2.88
C ILE A 100 -2.56 -11.94 -3.99
N LYS A 101 -2.15 -12.59 -5.09
CA LYS A 101 -1.61 -11.90 -6.27
C LYS A 101 -2.56 -10.83 -6.80
N GLU A 102 -3.84 -11.18 -6.98
CA GLU A 102 -4.84 -10.24 -7.48
C GLU A 102 -5.08 -9.10 -6.49
N GLY A 103 -5.12 -9.38 -5.19
CA GLY A 103 -5.16 -8.35 -4.16
C GLY A 103 -4.01 -7.36 -4.28
N LEU A 104 -2.76 -7.84 -4.44
CA LEU A 104 -1.60 -6.98 -4.63
C LEU A 104 -1.67 -6.15 -5.93
N ARG A 105 -2.27 -6.68 -7.01
CA ARG A 105 -2.48 -5.91 -8.25
C ARG A 105 -3.46 -4.78 -8.05
N ILE A 106 -4.57 -5.04 -7.37
CA ILE A 106 -5.56 -4.01 -7.02
C ILE A 106 -4.89 -2.93 -6.16
N LEU A 107 -4.10 -3.30 -5.15
CA LEU A 107 -3.39 -2.34 -4.31
C LEU A 107 -2.36 -1.52 -5.09
N LEU A 108 -1.69 -2.10 -6.09
CA LEU A 108 -0.78 -1.37 -6.97
C LEU A 108 -1.53 -0.32 -7.81
N ASP A 109 -2.65 -0.68 -8.39
CA ASP A 109 -3.47 0.24 -9.19
C ASP A 109 -4.01 1.38 -8.31
N ASP A 110 -4.53 1.07 -7.13
CA ASP A 110 -5.00 2.07 -6.16
C ASP A 110 -3.89 3.02 -5.69
N HIS A 111 -2.70 2.45 -5.40
CA HIS A 111 -1.54 3.23 -5.00
C HIS A 111 -1.12 4.22 -6.09
N LEU A 112 -1.08 3.79 -7.35
CA LEU A 112 -0.72 4.64 -8.47
C LEU A 112 -1.76 5.75 -8.70
N ASP A 113 -3.05 5.41 -8.64
CA ASP A 113 -4.14 6.39 -8.76
C ASP A 113 -4.02 7.46 -7.66
N PHE A 114 -3.89 7.04 -6.40
CA PHE A 114 -3.80 7.96 -5.26
C PHE A 114 -2.53 8.82 -5.34
N SER A 115 -1.39 8.21 -5.62
CA SER A 115 -0.12 8.93 -5.73
C SER A 115 -0.12 9.96 -6.86
N ASN A 116 -0.65 9.60 -8.03
CA ASN A 116 -0.74 10.53 -9.16
C ASN A 116 -1.65 11.71 -8.82
N GLU A 117 -2.80 11.48 -8.18
CA GLU A 117 -3.74 12.51 -7.78
C GLU A 117 -3.09 13.55 -6.84
N VAL A 118 -2.20 13.11 -5.95
CA VAL A 118 -1.44 13.99 -5.05
C VAL A 118 -0.30 14.69 -5.80
N LEU A 119 0.49 13.96 -6.60
CA LEU A 119 1.65 14.48 -7.31
C LEU A 119 1.28 15.55 -8.33
N GLU A 120 0.11 15.45 -8.98
CA GLU A 120 -0.39 16.47 -9.91
C GLU A 120 -0.57 17.85 -9.23
N ARG A 121 -0.68 17.88 -7.91
CA ARG A 121 -0.83 19.09 -7.10
C ARG A 121 0.45 19.55 -6.40
N ALA A 122 1.50 18.73 -6.47
CA ALA A 122 2.76 19.03 -5.82
C ALA A 122 3.54 20.13 -6.60
N PRO A 123 4.30 20.98 -5.91
CA PRO A 123 5.24 21.89 -6.55
C PRO A 123 6.24 21.16 -7.44
N ALA A 124 6.62 21.75 -8.57
CA ALA A 124 7.48 21.13 -9.58
C ALA A 124 8.85 20.69 -9.06
N ASP A 125 9.41 21.45 -8.12
CA ASP A 125 10.70 21.17 -7.47
C ASP A 125 10.65 20.02 -6.46
N MET A 126 9.44 19.63 -6.02
CA MET A 126 9.23 18.51 -5.09
C MET A 126 8.85 17.19 -5.79
N LEU A 127 8.59 17.22 -7.10
CA LEU A 127 8.16 16.03 -7.85
C LEU A 127 9.22 14.92 -7.85
N ALA A 128 10.52 15.26 -7.83
CA ALA A 128 11.57 14.24 -7.81
C ALA A 128 11.52 13.43 -6.52
N GLU A 129 11.42 14.08 -5.36
CA GLU A 129 11.34 13.45 -4.04
C GLU A 129 10.02 12.68 -3.89
N GLY A 130 8.90 13.27 -4.31
CA GLY A 130 7.60 12.59 -4.28
C GLY A 130 7.59 11.31 -5.13
N ASN A 131 8.17 11.35 -6.34
CA ASN A 131 8.27 10.15 -7.19
C ASN A 131 9.21 9.09 -6.61
N GLU A 132 10.25 9.45 -5.88
CA GLU A 132 11.12 8.50 -5.19
C GLU A 132 10.35 7.71 -4.14
N VAL A 133 9.59 8.40 -3.30
CA VAL A 133 8.73 7.78 -2.27
C VAL A 133 7.67 6.88 -2.89
N VAL A 134 6.99 7.31 -3.93
CA VAL A 134 6.03 6.51 -4.70
C VAL A 134 6.71 5.28 -5.30
N GLY A 135 7.91 5.42 -5.82
CA GLY A 135 8.70 4.34 -6.39
C GLY A 135 9.02 3.22 -5.42
N VAL A 136 9.30 3.53 -4.15
CA VAL A 136 9.56 2.53 -3.09
C VAL A 136 8.35 1.60 -2.91
N ILE A 137 7.16 2.17 -2.77
CA ILE A 137 5.92 1.40 -2.57
C ILE A 137 5.57 0.61 -3.84
N THR A 138 5.69 1.25 -5.01
CA THR A 138 5.45 0.61 -6.31
C THR A 138 6.33 -0.63 -6.50
N MET A 139 7.63 -0.51 -6.24
CA MET A 139 8.56 -1.64 -6.37
C MET A 139 8.25 -2.77 -5.38
N ALA A 140 7.86 -2.45 -4.14
CA ALA A 140 7.46 -3.45 -3.17
C ALA A 140 6.25 -4.25 -3.64
N LEU A 141 5.18 -3.58 -4.09
CA LEU A 141 3.97 -4.24 -4.59
C LEU A 141 4.26 -5.09 -5.83
N GLN A 142 5.06 -4.58 -6.78
CA GLN A 142 5.49 -5.34 -7.97
C GLN A 142 6.31 -6.59 -7.59
N HIS A 143 7.18 -6.48 -6.59
CA HIS A 143 7.94 -7.63 -6.08
C HIS A 143 7.01 -8.70 -5.51
N GLY A 144 6.00 -8.31 -4.73
CA GLY A 144 4.96 -9.23 -4.23
C GLY A 144 4.20 -9.93 -5.36
N ILE A 145 3.72 -9.17 -6.35
CA ILE A 145 3.02 -9.71 -7.52
C ILE A 145 3.89 -10.73 -8.26
N ALA A 146 5.18 -10.42 -8.48
CA ALA A 146 6.11 -11.34 -9.14
C ALA A 146 6.32 -12.63 -8.33
N ALA A 147 6.48 -12.54 -7.02
CA ALA A 147 6.63 -13.69 -6.13
C ALA A 147 5.42 -14.64 -6.17
N PHE A 148 4.20 -14.10 -6.22
CA PHE A 148 2.95 -14.90 -6.31
C PHE A 148 2.56 -15.26 -7.76
N SER A 149 3.41 -14.99 -8.76
CA SER A 149 3.16 -15.32 -10.18
C SER A 149 3.77 -16.66 -10.60
N ASN A 150 4.57 -17.28 -9.73
CA ASN A 150 5.30 -18.53 -9.98
C ASN A 150 4.64 -19.70 -9.27
#